data_4f6ac7e19a45ab870396308ded1f3b5c
#
_entry.id   4f6ac7e19a45ab870396308ded1f3b5c
#
_cell.length_a   1.000
_cell.length_b   1.000
_cell.length_c   1.000
_cell.angle_alpha   90.00
_cell.angle_beta   90.00
_cell.angle_gamma   90.00
#
_symmetry.space_group_name_H-M   'P 1'
#
loop_
_entity.id
_entity.type
_entity.pdbx_description
1 polymer ?
#
loop_
_entity_poly.entity_id
_entity_poly.type
_entity_poly.pdbx_seq_one_letter_code
_entity_poly.pdbx_strand_id
1 'polypeptide(L)'
;TLLSMTAYARAPFRFRPPDLPQTLVYRDRLLRDLRQRFEHRLTVLRAGAGFGKTTLLAHAVAENLLDPLGADVWLQLVETDRQPEHLLIGLAAALATPGRVADNQVTQPTIEDIVDLIWARAPEHVALVLDDLHVVDGSPAIVVVAELCTQLPANAHLVLGTRTTPAIPIRLLQARGQALILDESDLAFDDGEQTEFA
;
A
#
# COMPACT_ATOMS: atom_id res chain seq x y z
N THR A 1 -28.36 1.26 4.46
CA THR A 1 -27.28 1.53 3.48
C THR A 1 -26.43 2.74 3.90
N LEU A 2 -27.03 3.83 4.41
CA LEU A 2 -26.32 5.01 4.95
C LEU A 2 -25.50 4.70 6.22
N LEU A 3 -25.93 3.73 7.03
CA LEU A 3 -25.24 3.30 8.26
C LEU A 3 -23.92 2.57 7.99
N SER A 4 -23.73 1.95 6.83
CA SER A 4 -22.48 1.22 6.50
C SER A 4 -21.34 2.16 6.15
N MET A 5 -21.58 3.25 5.44
CA MET A 5 -20.54 4.24 5.09
C MET A 5 -19.99 4.99 6.31
N THR A 6 -20.88 5.30 7.29
CA THR A 6 -20.47 5.97 8.54
C THR A 6 -19.62 5.05 9.43
N ALA A 7 -19.80 3.73 9.35
CA ALA A 7 -18.98 2.77 10.10
C ALA A 7 -17.56 2.63 9.50
N TYR A 8 -17.41 2.72 8.17
CA TYR A 8 -16.12 2.68 7.50
C TYR A 8 -15.23 3.90 7.82
N ALA A 9 -15.85 5.10 7.93
CA ALA A 9 -15.15 6.32 8.33
C ALA A 9 -14.75 6.34 9.83
N ARG A 10 -15.15 5.35 10.63
CA ARG A 10 -14.90 5.30 12.08
C ARG A 10 -13.60 4.59 12.49
N ALA A 11 -12.79 4.14 11.55
CA ALA A 11 -11.49 3.53 11.84
C ALA A 11 -10.33 4.37 11.22
N PRO A 12 -10.08 5.60 11.70
CA PRO A 12 -9.10 6.51 11.09
C PRO A 12 -7.67 5.94 11.10
N PHE A 13 -7.37 5.00 11.99
CA PHE A 13 -6.06 4.35 12.10
C PHE A 13 -5.72 3.45 10.91
N ARG A 14 -6.69 2.91 10.16
CA ARG A 14 -6.42 2.09 8.98
C ARG A 14 -5.93 2.89 7.76
N PHE A 15 -6.11 4.22 7.78
CA PHE A 15 -5.68 5.15 6.73
C PHE A 15 -4.37 5.85 7.05
N ARG A 16 -3.66 5.38 8.07
CA ARG A 16 -2.36 5.91 8.50
C ARG A 16 -1.41 4.76 8.80
N PRO A 17 -0.11 4.91 8.48
CA PRO A 17 0.87 3.97 8.99
C PRO A 17 0.83 3.95 10.53
N PRO A 18 1.13 2.81 11.18
CA PRO A 18 1.27 2.77 12.63
C PRO A 18 2.46 3.63 13.09
N ASP A 19 2.40 4.07 14.35
CA ASP A 19 3.51 4.75 14.98
C ASP A 19 4.74 3.82 15.03
N LEU A 20 5.92 4.39 14.78
CA LEU A 20 7.16 3.64 14.84
C LEU A 20 7.53 3.34 16.29
N PRO A 21 8.03 2.12 16.60
CA PRO A 21 8.48 1.77 17.93
C PRO A 21 9.69 2.63 18.34
N GLN A 22 9.85 2.91 19.66
CA GLN A 22 10.95 3.72 20.18
C GLN A 22 12.33 3.05 19.94
N THR A 23 12.35 1.71 19.93
CA THR A 23 13.53 0.88 19.65
C THR A 23 13.42 0.31 18.25
N LEU A 24 13.59 1.16 17.24
CA LEU A 24 13.52 0.77 15.83
C LEU A 24 14.93 0.47 15.32
N VAL A 25 15.17 -0.76 14.84
CA VAL A 25 16.39 -1.07 14.08
C VAL A 25 16.32 -0.34 12.73
N TYR A 26 17.34 0.47 12.45
CA TYR A 26 17.41 1.24 11.23
C TYR A 26 17.90 0.35 10.06
N ARG A 27 17.01 0.07 9.11
CA ARG A 27 17.25 -0.84 7.99
C ARG A 27 17.56 -0.07 6.71
N ASP A 28 18.67 0.66 6.72
CA ASP A 28 19.08 1.59 5.65
C ASP A 28 19.08 0.95 4.26
N ARG A 29 19.51 -0.30 4.13
CA ARG A 29 19.48 -1.06 2.88
C ARG A 29 18.08 -1.16 2.31
N LEU A 30 17.12 -1.59 3.12
CA LEU A 30 15.73 -1.78 2.69
C LEU A 30 14.99 -0.46 2.49
N LEU A 31 15.33 0.57 3.26
CA LEU A 31 14.76 1.92 3.06
C LEU A 31 15.22 2.51 1.73
N ARG A 32 16.49 2.31 1.32
CA ARG A 32 16.97 2.70 -0.01
C ARG A 32 16.24 1.95 -1.12
N ASP A 33 16.01 0.64 -0.97
CA ASP A 33 15.24 -0.13 -1.93
C ASP A 33 13.79 0.38 -2.00
N LEU A 34 13.17 0.67 -0.86
CA LEU A 34 11.80 1.20 -0.81
C LEU A 34 11.66 2.64 -1.32
N ARG A 35 12.72 3.43 -1.38
CA ARG A 35 12.68 4.71 -2.09
C ARG A 35 12.38 4.53 -3.58
N GLN A 36 12.83 3.41 -4.18
CA GLN A 36 12.58 3.09 -5.59
C GLN A 36 11.10 2.73 -5.87
N ARG A 37 10.22 2.68 -4.84
CA ARG A 37 8.79 2.42 -5.06
C ARG A 37 8.14 3.44 -6.01
N PHE A 38 8.67 4.65 -6.10
CA PHE A 38 8.20 5.67 -7.03
C PHE A 38 8.73 5.51 -8.47
N GLU A 39 9.63 4.55 -8.70
CA GLU A 39 10.18 4.20 -10.02
C GLU A 39 9.50 2.93 -10.58
N HIS A 40 8.90 2.10 -9.70
CA HIS A 40 8.25 0.86 -10.06
C HIS A 40 6.73 1.00 -10.02
N ARG A 41 6.05 0.33 -10.95
CA ARG A 41 4.58 0.25 -10.93
C ARG A 41 4.07 -0.56 -9.74
N LEU A 42 4.84 -1.57 -9.33
CA LEU A 42 4.50 -2.48 -8.24
C LEU A 42 5.71 -2.72 -7.35
N THR A 43 5.54 -2.56 -6.04
CA THR A 43 6.51 -3.00 -5.03
C THR A 43 5.82 -4.00 -4.09
N VAL A 44 6.44 -5.15 -3.85
CA VAL A 44 5.86 -6.20 -2.99
C VAL A 44 6.85 -6.57 -1.89
N LEU A 45 6.44 -6.44 -0.63
CA LEU A 45 7.11 -6.99 0.53
C LEU A 45 6.41 -8.29 0.91
N ARG A 46 7.07 -9.42 0.70
CA ARG A 46 6.50 -10.75 0.93
C ARG A 46 7.33 -11.54 1.93
N ALA A 47 6.83 -11.74 3.14
CA ALA A 47 7.44 -12.57 4.17
C ALA A 47 6.41 -13.03 5.19
N GLY A 48 6.74 -14.03 5.98
CA GLY A 48 5.92 -14.52 7.09
C GLY A 48 5.56 -13.44 8.12
N ALA A 49 4.84 -13.82 9.16
CA ALA A 49 4.59 -12.95 10.30
C ALA A 49 5.91 -12.64 11.04
N GLY A 50 6.03 -11.46 11.62
CA GLY A 50 7.21 -11.09 12.43
C GLY A 50 8.39 -10.51 11.66
N PHE A 51 8.42 -10.53 10.34
CA PHE A 51 9.51 -9.96 9.52
C PHE A 51 9.50 -8.41 9.44
N GLY A 52 8.63 -7.74 10.17
CA GLY A 52 8.61 -6.28 10.28
C GLY A 52 8.12 -5.53 9.04
N LYS A 53 7.37 -6.17 8.12
CA LYS A 53 6.88 -5.54 6.88
C LYS A 53 6.14 -4.23 7.12
N THR A 54 5.13 -4.26 7.99
CA THR A 54 4.33 -3.07 8.37
C THR A 54 5.20 -1.97 8.95
N THR A 55 6.13 -2.31 9.85
CA THR A 55 7.06 -1.35 10.46
C THR A 55 8.00 -0.76 9.43
N LEU A 56 8.53 -1.57 8.51
CA LEU A 56 9.41 -1.13 7.44
C LEU A 56 8.68 -0.22 6.44
N LEU A 57 7.44 -0.55 6.07
CA LEU A 57 6.61 0.31 5.22
C LEU A 57 6.29 1.63 5.92
N ALA A 58 5.92 1.59 7.20
CA ALA A 58 5.67 2.81 7.99
C ALA A 58 6.93 3.68 8.10
N HIS A 59 8.11 3.06 8.27
CA HIS A 59 9.40 3.77 8.30
C HIS A 59 9.69 4.42 6.94
N ALA A 60 9.50 3.70 5.83
CA ALA A 60 9.71 4.25 4.50
C ALA A 60 8.76 5.43 4.18
N VAL A 61 7.53 5.40 4.70
CA VAL A 61 6.59 6.53 4.61
C VAL A 61 7.09 7.71 5.45
N ALA A 62 7.56 7.46 6.68
CA ALA A 62 8.10 8.52 7.55
C ALA A 62 9.35 9.19 6.94
N GLU A 63 10.27 8.41 6.36
CA GLU A 63 11.45 8.93 5.65
C GLU A 63 11.04 9.79 4.43
N ASN A 64 10.04 9.35 3.68
CA ASN A 64 9.55 10.12 2.53
C ASN A 64 8.93 11.47 2.93
N LEU A 65 8.38 11.60 4.13
CA LEU A 65 7.89 12.90 4.61
C LEU A 65 9.00 13.92 4.83
N LEU A 66 10.24 13.48 5.08
CA LEU A 66 11.39 14.35 5.27
C LEU A 66 11.98 14.85 3.94
N ASP A 67 11.93 14.00 2.89
CA ASP A 67 12.43 14.32 1.55
C ASP A 67 11.49 13.67 0.50
N PRO A 68 10.35 14.32 0.17
CA PRO A 68 9.28 13.70 -0.60
C PRO A 68 9.64 13.47 -2.07
N LEU A 69 9.47 12.23 -2.55
CA LEU A 69 9.47 11.86 -3.97
C LEU A 69 8.04 11.83 -4.55
N GLY A 70 7.04 11.81 -3.71
CA GLY A 70 5.62 11.77 -4.02
C GLY A 70 4.81 11.61 -2.74
N ALA A 71 3.51 11.41 -2.86
CA ALA A 71 2.62 11.19 -1.72
C ALA A 71 2.44 9.68 -1.46
N ASP A 72 2.59 9.28 -0.21
CA ASP A 72 2.19 7.95 0.24
C ASP A 72 0.74 7.99 0.73
N VAL A 73 -0.09 7.07 0.22
CA VAL A 73 -1.48 6.87 0.63
C VAL A 73 -1.59 5.49 1.26
N TRP A 74 -1.95 5.42 2.54
CA TRP A 74 -1.96 4.20 3.32
C TRP A 74 -3.36 3.62 3.46
N LEU A 75 -3.49 2.30 3.24
CA LEU A 75 -4.67 1.52 3.57
C LEU A 75 -4.25 0.18 4.20
N GLN A 76 -4.54 -0.01 5.48
CA GLN A 76 -4.46 -1.33 6.10
C GLN A 76 -5.73 -2.11 5.78
N LEU A 77 -5.56 -3.28 5.17
CA LEU A 77 -6.66 -4.14 4.78
C LEU A 77 -7.20 -4.94 5.97
N VAL A 78 -8.52 -5.09 6.00
CA VAL A 78 -9.26 -5.80 7.05
C VAL A 78 -10.23 -6.80 6.42
N GLU A 79 -10.77 -7.74 7.21
CA GLU A 79 -11.61 -8.83 6.73
C GLU A 79 -12.81 -8.37 5.88
N THR A 80 -13.38 -7.21 6.19
CA THR A 80 -14.50 -6.66 5.40
C THR A 80 -14.10 -6.28 3.98
N ASP A 81 -12.81 -6.01 3.72
CA ASP A 81 -12.29 -5.68 2.38
C ASP A 81 -12.20 -6.89 1.44
N ARG A 82 -12.55 -8.08 1.91
CA ARG A 82 -12.73 -9.27 1.05
C ARG A 82 -13.86 -9.11 0.03
N GLN A 83 -14.74 -8.13 0.24
CA GLN A 83 -15.76 -7.71 -0.72
C GLN A 83 -15.20 -6.59 -1.60
N PRO A 84 -15.26 -6.71 -2.94
CA PRO A 84 -14.74 -5.71 -3.88
C PRO A 84 -15.24 -4.29 -3.60
N GLU A 85 -16.53 -4.14 -3.29
CA GLU A 85 -17.16 -2.87 -3.02
C GLU A 85 -16.57 -2.19 -1.78
N HIS A 86 -16.27 -2.98 -0.74
CA HIS A 86 -15.68 -2.47 0.49
C HIS A 86 -14.22 -2.06 0.29
N LEU A 87 -13.45 -2.84 -0.47
CA LEU A 87 -12.09 -2.48 -0.83
C LEU A 87 -12.06 -1.16 -1.63
N LEU A 88 -12.93 -1.02 -2.64
CA LEU A 88 -13.02 0.21 -3.43
C LEU A 88 -13.41 1.43 -2.58
N ILE A 89 -14.36 1.28 -1.65
CA ILE A 89 -14.71 2.34 -0.69
C ILE A 89 -13.50 2.70 0.19
N GLY A 90 -12.75 1.71 0.66
CA GLY A 90 -11.52 1.92 1.44
C GLY A 90 -10.47 2.69 0.65
N LEU A 91 -10.23 2.32 -0.61
CA LEU A 91 -9.31 2.98 -1.51
C LEU A 91 -9.71 4.44 -1.78
N ALA A 92 -10.98 4.68 -2.11
CA ALA A 92 -11.49 6.03 -2.31
C ALA A 92 -11.35 6.90 -1.06
N ALA A 93 -11.65 6.33 0.12
CA ALA A 93 -11.50 7.03 1.40
C ALA A 93 -10.03 7.35 1.74
N ALA A 94 -9.10 6.43 1.45
CA ALA A 94 -7.67 6.66 1.63
C ALA A 94 -7.13 7.77 0.71
N LEU A 95 -7.62 7.84 -0.52
CA LEU A 95 -7.23 8.85 -1.51
C LEU A 95 -7.88 10.23 -1.27
N ALA A 96 -8.96 10.29 -0.50
CA ALA A 96 -9.64 11.53 -0.20
C ALA A 96 -8.73 12.45 0.64
N THR A 97 -8.34 13.59 0.07
CA THR A 97 -7.54 14.59 0.79
C THR A 97 -8.42 15.29 1.84
N PRO A 98 -7.97 15.43 3.12
CA PRO A 98 -8.69 16.23 4.11
C PRO A 98 -8.92 17.65 3.60
N GLY A 99 -10.18 18.11 3.55
CA GLY A 99 -10.56 19.45 3.11
C GLY A 99 -10.99 19.58 1.64
N ARG A 100 -10.78 18.59 0.81
CA ARG A 100 -11.44 18.44 -0.50
C ARG A 100 -12.63 17.51 -0.32
N VAL A 101 -13.74 18.03 0.13
CA VAL A 101 -15.02 17.33 0.01
C VAL A 101 -15.26 17.21 -1.49
N ALA A 102 -15.07 16.02 -2.04
CA ALA A 102 -15.63 15.73 -3.36
C ALA A 102 -17.15 15.89 -3.18
N ASP A 103 -17.71 16.90 -3.84
CA ASP A 103 -19.17 17.20 -3.83
C ASP A 103 -19.99 16.03 -4.41
N ASN A 104 -19.33 15.02 -4.96
CA ASN A 104 -19.89 13.74 -5.34
C ASN A 104 -19.43 12.67 -4.35
N GLN A 105 -20.23 12.39 -3.32
CA GLN A 105 -20.15 11.13 -2.60
C GLN A 105 -20.47 9.99 -3.57
N VAL A 106 -19.43 9.44 -4.20
CA VAL A 106 -19.55 8.21 -4.99
C VAL A 106 -19.88 7.11 -3.99
N THR A 107 -21.16 6.76 -3.94
CA THR A 107 -21.68 5.77 -2.98
C THR A 107 -21.17 4.36 -3.26
N GLN A 108 -20.70 4.10 -4.48
CA GLN A 108 -20.10 2.84 -4.95
C GLN A 108 -18.98 3.18 -5.95
N PRO A 109 -17.75 3.45 -5.46
CA PRO A 109 -16.64 3.76 -6.33
C PRO A 109 -16.28 2.55 -7.20
N THR A 110 -15.87 2.82 -8.43
CA THR A 110 -15.34 1.86 -9.40
C THR A 110 -13.79 1.93 -9.42
N ILE A 111 -13.16 1.04 -10.16
CA ILE A 111 -11.70 1.11 -10.39
C ILE A 111 -11.35 2.37 -11.17
N GLU A 112 -12.18 2.75 -12.15
CA GLU A 112 -12.01 3.97 -12.93
C GLU A 112 -12.03 5.21 -12.03
N ASP A 113 -12.92 5.27 -11.04
CA ASP A 113 -12.94 6.37 -10.07
C ASP A 113 -11.64 6.45 -9.27
N ILE A 114 -11.08 5.30 -8.86
CA ILE A 114 -9.78 5.25 -8.16
C ILE A 114 -8.66 5.76 -9.07
N VAL A 115 -8.64 5.32 -10.32
CA VAL A 115 -7.66 5.75 -11.34
C VAL A 115 -7.74 7.27 -11.55
N ASP A 116 -8.95 7.81 -11.69
CA ASP A 116 -9.18 9.23 -11.89
C ASP A 116 -8.78 10.08 -10.67
N LEU A 117 -9.06 9.60 -9.46
CA LEU A 117 -8.62 10.26 -8.22
C LEU A 117 -7.09 10.39 -8.14
N ILE A 118 -6.36 9.37 -8.58
CA ILE A 118 -4.90 9.39 -8.61
C ILE A 118 -4.40 10.27 -9.76
N TRP A 119 -4.98 10.12 -10.95
CA TRP A 119 -4.59 10.91 -12.13
C TRP A 119 -4.77 12.41 -11.91
N ALA A 120 -5.84 12.81 -11.21
CA ALA A 120 -6.10 14.21 -10.87
C ALA A 120 -5.01 14.86 -9.98
N ARG A 121 -4.10 14.06 -9.42
CA ARG A 121 -2.94 14.53 -8.65
C ARG A 121 -1.68 14.74 -9.50
N ALA A 122 -1.69 14.33 -10.78
CA ALA A 122 -0.55 14.51 -11.66
C ALA A 122 -0.13 15.99 -11.74
N PRO A 123 1.18 16.32 -11.75
CA PRO A 123 2.33 15.40 -11.92
C PRO A 123 2.83 14.75 -10.61
N GLU A 124 2.15 14.94 -9.47
CA GLU A 124 2.53 14.32 -8.22
C GLU A 124 2.45 12.78 -8.33
N HIS A 125 3.53 12.11 -7.95
CA HIS A 125 3.53 10.65 -7.82
C HIS A 125 2.77 10.21 -6.57
N VAL A 126 2.00 9.12 -6.68
CA VAL A 126 1.20 8.57 -5.58
C VAL A 126 1.58 7.11 -5.36
N ALA A 127 2.15 6.80 -4.22
CA ALA A 127 2.38 5.42 -3.78
C ALA A 127 1.20 4.96 -2.91
N LEU A 128 0.38 4.05 -3.46
CA LEU A 128 -0.74 3.44 -2.76
C LEU A 128 -0.26 2.21 -1.98
N VAL A 129 -0.14 2.34 -0.68
CA VAL A 129 0.35 1.30 0.23
C VAL A 129 -0.83 0.48 0.76
N LEU A 130 -0.90 -0.80 0.36
CA LEU A 130 -1.86 -1.78 0.86
C LEU A 130 -1.15 -2.74 1.81
N ASP A 131 -1.33 -2.52 3.11
CA ASP A 131 -0.75 -3.42 4.12
C ASP A 131 -1.71 -4.57 4.45
N ASP A 132 -1.16 -5.69 4.87
CA ASP A 132 -1.88 -6.94 5.16
C ASP A 132 -2.69 -7.50 3.97
N LEU A 133 -2.18 -7.40 2.74
CA LEU A 133 -2.88 -7.87 1.53
C LEU A 133 -3.35 -9.33 1.62
N HIS A 134 -2.66 -10.17 2.40
CA HIS A 134 -3.03 -11.57 2.61
C HIS A 134 -4.45 -11.75 3.17
N VAL A 135 -5.03 -10.71 3.79
CA VAL A 135 -6.42 -10.73 4.31
C VAL A 135 -7.43 -10.90 3.18
N VAL A 136 -7.16 -10.34 2.00
CA VAL A 136 -8.06 -10.44 0.83
C VAL A 136 -7.68 -11.56 -0.14
N ASP A 137 -6.61 -12.30 0.14
CA ASP A 137 -6.22 -13.45 -0.69
C ASP A 137 -7.37 -14.50 -0.76
N GLY A 138 -7.56 -15.07 -1.96
CA GLY A 138 -8.62 -16.04 -2.21
C GLY A 138 -10.04 -15.49 -2.10
N SER A 139 -10.22 -14.16 -2.01
CA SER A 139 -11.51 -13.50 -2.05
C SER A 139 -11.75 -12.82 -3.41
N PRO A 140 -12.99 -12.43 -3.73
CA PRO A 140 -13.27 -11.68 -4.96
C PRO A 140 -12.52 -10.35 -5.04
N ALA A 141 -12.18 -9.72 -3.91
CA ALA A 141 -11.48 -8.44 -3.88
C ALA A 141 -10.05 -8.48 -4.46
N ILE A 142 -9.42 -9.66 -4.52
CA ILE A 142 -8.08 -9.77 -5.13
C ILE A 142 -8.08 -9.38 -6.62
N VAL A 143 -9.23 -9.50 -7.29
CA VAL A 143 -9.40 -9.09 -8.69
C VAL A 143 -9.24 -7.58 -8.83
N VAL A 144 -9.77 -6.80 -7.88
CA VAL A 144 -9.59 -5.34 -7.84
C VAL A 144 -8.11 -4.98 -7.77
N VAL A 145 -7.35 -5.66 -6.90
CA VAL A 145 -5.89 -5.42 -6.78
C VAL A 145 -5.16 -5.82 -8.08
N ALA A 146 -5.56 -6.93 -8.70
CA ALA A 146 -4.97 -7.38 -9.97
C ALA A 146 -5.24 -6.39 -11.12
N GLU A 147 -6.44 -5.84 -11.18
CA GLU A 147 -6.81 -4.82 -12.17
C GLU A 147 -6.07 -3.50 -11.93
N LEU A 148 -5.96 -3.05 -10.69
CA LEU A 148 -5.13 -1.88 -10.34
C LEU A 148 -3.69 -2.05 -10.83
N CYS A 149 -3.06 -3.23 -10.69
CA CYS A 149 -1.71 -3.47 -11.20
C CYS A 149 -1.55 -3.14 -12.69
N THR A 150 -2.62 -3.21 -13.47
CA THR A 150 -2.60 -3.00 -14.93
C THR A 150 -3.18 -1.65 -15.36
N GLN A 151 -4.15 -1.12 -14.62
CA GLN A 151 -4.92 0.07 -15.01
C GLN A 151 -4.40 1.37 -14.38
N LEU A 152 -3.59 1.31 -13.31
CA LEU A 152 -3.05 2.51 -12.65
C LEU A 152 -2.34 3.45 -13.64
N PRO A 153 -2.51 4.77 -13.50
CA PRO A 153 -1.86 5.77 -14.34
C PRO A 153 -0.35 5.83 -14.08
N ALA A 154 0.39 6.54 -14.94
CA ALA A 154 1.86 6.60 -14.88
C ALA A 154 2.41 7.23 -13.60
N ASN A 155 1.63 8.09 -12.93
CA ASN A 155 2.00 8.70 -11.65
C ASN A 155 1.60 7.86 -10.44
N ALA A 156 1.10 6.63 -10.63
CA ALA A 156 0.67 5.75 -9.55
C ALA A 156 1.61 4.55 -9.37
N HIS A 157 1.86 4.22 -8.11
CA HIS A 157 2.73 3.13 -7.67
C HIS A 157 2.01 2.32 -6.61
N LEU A 158 1.90 1.00 -6.82
CA LEU A 158 1.25 0.10 -5.86
C LEU A 158 2.30 -0.55 -4.98
N VAL A 159 2.14 -0.44 -3.66
CA VAL A 159 3.04 -1.03 -2.66
C VAL A 159 2.25 -2.00 -1.79
N LEU A 160 2.68 -3.26 -1.75
CA LEU A 160 1.94 -4.34 -1.11
C LEU A 160 2.75 -4.97 0.03
N GLY A 161 2.18 -4.99 1.24
CA GLY A 161 2.65 -5.81 2.34
C GLY A 161 1.83 -7.11 2.42
N THR A 162 2.47 -8.29 2.25
CA THR A 162 1.75 -9.57 2.24
C THR A 162 2.53 -10.69 2.91
N ARG A 163 1.82 -11.76 3.32
CA ARG A 163 2.44 -13.00 3.83
C ARG A 163 2.52 -14.10 2.78
N THR A 164 1.75 -13.99 1.72
CA THR A 164 1.59 -15.01 0.68
C THR A 164 1.97 -14.45 -0.68
N THR A 165 2.03 -15.30 -1.70
CA THR A 165 2.12 -14.83 -3.09
C THR A 165 0.71 -14.54 -3.58
N PRO A 166 0.32 -13.26 -3.75
CA PRO A 166 -1.04 -12.92 -4.15
C PRO A 166 -1.29 -13.30 -5.62
N ALA A 167 -2.56 -13.57 -5.95
CA ALA A 167 -3.01 -13.92 -7.30
C ALA A 167 -3.14 -12.66 -8.20
N ILE A 168 -2.02 -11.94 -8.39
CA ILE A 168 -1.91 -10.74 -9.23
C ILE A 168 -0.78 -10.91 -10.26
N PRO A 169 -0.68 -10.10 -11.32
CA PRO A 169 0.25 -10.32 -12.43
C PRO A 169 1.72 -9.95 -12.13
N ILE A 170 2.28 -10.37 -10.98
CA ILE A 170 3.64 -10.06 -10.54
C ILE A 170 4.67 -10.42 -11.60
N ARG A 171 4.61 -11.67 -12.12
CA ARG A 171 5.59 -12.16 -13.10
C ARG A 171 5.61 -11.36 -14.39
N LEU A 172 4.44 -10.88 -14.83
CA LEU A 172 4.35 -10.03 -16.01
C LEU A 172 5.04 -8.69 -15.77
N LEU A 173 4.81 -8.07 -14.61
CA LEU A 173 5.42 -6.80 -14.25
C LEU A 173 6.93 -6.93 -14.02
N GLN A 174 7.38 -8.03 -13.41
CA GLN A 174 8.82 -8.33 -13.27
C GLN A 174 9.51 -8.47 -14.65
N ALA A 175 8.91 -9.22 -15.58
CA ALA A 175 9.44 -9.40 -16.93
C ALA A 175 9.56 -8.07 -17.70
N ARG A 176 8.78 -7.05 -17.32
CA ARG A 176 8.81 -5.70 -17.88
C ARG A 176 9.72 -4.73 -17.11
N GLY A 177 10.40 -5.18 -16.06
CA GLY A 177 11.17 -4.30 -15.17
C GLY A 177 10.32 -3.31 -14.37
N GLN A 178 9.03 -3.60 -14.19
CA GLN A 178 8.06 -2.71 -13.54
C GLN A 178 7.72 -3.13 -12.10
N ALA A 179 8.36 -4.18 -11.58
CA ALA A 179 8.11 -4.66 -10.23
C ALA A 179 9.40 -4.83 -9.43
N LEU A 180 9.39 -4.30 -8.21
CA LEU A 180 10.37 -4.54 -7.15
C LEU A 180 9.76 -5.56 -6.17
N ILE A 181 10.47 -6.65 -5.90
CA ILE A 181 10.04 -7.67 -4.95
C ILE A 181 11.10 -7.79 -3.86
N LEU A 182 10.68 -7.61 -2.62
CA LEU A 182 11.48 -7.87 -1.43
C LEU A 182 10.86 -9.08 -0.74
N ASP A 183 11.55 -10.19 -0.76
CA ASP A 183 11.07 -11.42 -0.16
C ASP A 183 11.66 -11.67 1.25
N GLU A 184 11.40 -12.84 1.79
CA GLU A 184 11.80 -13.20 3.15
C GLU A 184 13.32 -13.17 3.34
N SER A 185 14.10 -13.51 2.32
CA SER A 185 15.56 -13.47 2.36
C SER A 185 16.09 -12.03 2.40
N ASP A 186 15.43 -11.12 1.66
CA ASP A 186 15.77 -9.69 1.67
C ASP A 186 15.39 -9.05 3.00
N LEU A 187 14.24 -9.48 3.58
CA LEU A 187 13.69 -8.96 4.82
C LEU A 187 14.32 -9.58 6.08
N ALA A 188 15.16 -10.60 5.98
CA ALA A 188 15.92 -11.10 7.09
C ALA A 188 16.90 -10.03 7.62
N PHE A 189 17.13 -10.00 8.93
CA PHE A 189 18.15 -9.15 9.53
C PHE A 189 19.54 -9.56 9.05
N ASP A 190 20.35 -8.61 8.61
CA ASP A 190 21.76 -8.82 8.42
C ASP A 190 22.54 -8.81 9.77
N ASP A 191 23.83 -9.12 9.74
CA ASP A 191 24.66 -9.23 10.96
C ASP A 191 24.72 -7.91 11.76
N GLY A 192 24.67 -6.76 11.07
CA GLY A 192 24.66 -5.44 11.69
C GLY A 192 23.31 -5.15 12.38
N GLU A 193 22.21 -5.41 11.67
CA GLU A 193 20.85 -5.26 12.17
C GLU A 193 20.57 -6.19 13.36
N GLN A 194 21.13 -7.42 13.35
CA GLN A 194 21.04 -8.36 14.47
C GLN A 194 21.74 -7.84 15.71
N THR A 195 22.91 -7.22 15.56
CA THR A 195 23.68 -6.65 16.67
C THR A 195 22.97 -5.45 17.30
N GLU A 196 22.29 -4.64 16.51
CA GLU A 196 21.51 -3.49 16.99
C GLU A 196 20.24 -3.93 17.74
N PHE A 197 19.67 -5.09 17.34
CA PHE A 197 18.44 -5.63 17.94
C PHE A 197 18.69 -6.36 19.27
N ALA A 198 19.92 -6.83 19.56
CA ALA A 198 20.27 -7.63 20.71
C ALA A 198 20.46 -6.76 21.97
#